data_e5fd22e6fdf76ba19fc3078aef66d701
#
_entry.id   e5fd22e6fdf76ba19fc3078aef66d701
#
_cell.length_a   1.000
_cell.length_b   1.000
_cell.length_c   1.000
_cell.angle_alpha   90.00
_cell.angle_beta   90.00
_cell.angle_gamma   90.00
#
_symmetry.space_group_name_H-M   'P 1'
#
loop_
_entity.id
_entity.type
_entity.pdbx_description
1 polymer ?
#
loop_
_entity_poly.entity_id
_entity_poly.type
_entity_poly.pdbx_seq_one_letter_code
_entity_poly.pdbx_strand_id
1 'polypeptide(L)'
;MKVIKRLLPAGVQSGTIKYVGKKVRLAKGYTVRGLAEATNIAPSSITKWENGHNLPDLICVGILAQVLKVSPWDLLEYNSIPKSA
;
A
#
# COMPACT_ATOMS: atom_id res chain seq x y z
N MET A 1 -5.00 -7.62 -17.20
CA MET A 1 -4.29 -6.62 -17.91
C MET A 1 -2.86 -7.02 -18.24
N LYS A 2 -2.67 -7.58 -19.33
CA LYS A 2 -1.35 -8.11 -19.66
C LYS A 2 -0.47 -7.14 -20.42
N VAL A 3 -1.03 -6.04 -20.83
CA VAL A 3 -0.27 -5.12 -21.68
C VAL A 3 0.69 -4.24 -20.92
N ILE A 4 0.60 -4.21 -19.60
CA ILE A 4 1.47 -3.33 -18.82
C ILE A 4 2.93 -3.61 -19.11
N LYS A 5 3.26 -4.90 -19.19
CA LYS A 5 4.65 -5.26 -19.41
C LYS A 5 5.21 -4.68 -20.70
N ARG A 6 4.37 -4.62 -21.73
CA ARG A 6 4.81 -4.08 -23.01
C ARG A 6 4.88 -2.58 -23.05
N LEU A 7 4.29 -1.93 -22.05
CA LEU A 7 4.30 -0.49 -22.00
C LEU A 7 5.52 0.07 -21.28
N LEU A 8 6.31 -0.79 -20.66
CA LEU A 8 7.50 -0.33 -19.97
C LEU A 8 8.58 0.02 -20.98
N PRO A 9 9.19 1.19 -20.84
CA PRO A 9 10.30 1.57 -21.72
C PRO A 9 11.48 0.65 -21.52
N ALA A 10 12.31 0.57 -22.54
CA ALA A 10 13.54 -0.19 -22.44
C ALA A 10 14.37 0.35 -21.28
N GLY A 11 14.89 -0.55 -20.47
CA GLY A 11 15.71 -0.17 -19.34
C GLY A 11 14.95 0.01 -18.04
N VAL A 12 13.63 0.05 -18.10
CA VAL A 12 12.85 0.14 -16.89
C VAL A 12 12.71 -1.25 -16.29
N GLN A 13 13.02 -1.39 -15.03
CA GLN A 13 12.94 -2.66 -14.34
C GLN A 13 11.56 -2.88 -13.77
N SER A 14 11.12 -4.13 -13.83
CA SER A 14 9.91 -4.52 -13.11
C SER A 14 10.16 -4.42 -11.62
N GLY A 15 9.09 -4.32 -10.88
CA GLY A 15 9.19 -4.28 -9.45
C GLY A 15 7.88 -4.69 -8.82
N THR A 16 7.86 -4.63 -7.51
CA THR A 16 6.67 -4.94 -6.74
C THR A 16 6.36 -3.77 -5.81
N ILE A 17 5.08 -3.58 -5.57
CA ILE A 17 4.61 -2.58 -4.61
C ILE A 17 3.99 -3.33 -3.45
N LYS A 18 4.35 -2.93 -2.23
CA LYS A 18 3.81 -3.52 -1.01
C LYS A 18 3.14 -2.45 -0.18
N TYR A 19 2.05 -2.82 0.46
CA TYR A 19 1.44 -1.96 1.45
C TYR A 19 2.18 -2.16 2.76
N VAL A 20 2.71 -1.08 3.31
CA VAL A 20 3.49 -1.15 4.56
C VAL A 20 2.82 -0.34 5.66
N GLY A 21 1.52 -0.13 5.54
CA GLY A 21 0.80 0.70 6.49
C GLY A 21 0.67 0.13 7.89
N LYS A 22 0.90 -1.18 8.07
CA LYS A 22 0.73 -1.77 9.40
C LYS A 22 1.68 -1.12 10.40
N LYS A 23 2.94 -0.92 10.03
CA LYS A 23 3.89 -0.31 10.96
C LYS A 23 3.54 1.13 11.25
N VAL A 24 3.00 1.85 10.27
CA VAL A 24 2.55 3.22 10.49
C VAL A 24 1.36 3.23 11.43
N ARG A 25 0.40 2.33 11.19
CA ARG A 25 -0.77 2.23 12.05
C ARG A 25 -0.37 1.99 13.49
N LEU A 26 0.53 1.03 13.72
CA LEU A 26 0.97 0.70 15.06
C LEU A 26 1.71 1.88 15.69
N ALA A 27 2.57 2.54 14.92
CA ALA A 27 3.31 3.69 15.43
C ALA A 27 2.39 4.84 15.84
N LYS A 28 1.23 4.95 15.18
CA LYS A 28 0.26 6.00 15.50
C LYS A 28 -0.75 5.57 16.56
N GLY A 29 -0.63 4.33 17.05
CA GLY A 29 -1.48 3.86 18.15
C GLY A 29 -2.85 3.36 17.73
N TYR A 30 -3.07 3.07 16.46
CA TYR A 30 -4.37 2.58 16.00
C TYR A 30 -4.42 1.07 16.02
N THR A 31 -5.56 0.53 16.49
CA THR A 31 -5.90 -0.86 16.19
C THR A 31 -6.51 -0.90 14.79
N VAL A 32 -6.62 -2.12 14.23
CA VAL A 32 -7.29 -2.26 12.93
C VAL A 32 -8.72 -1.73 13.02
N ARG A 33 -9.43 -2.09 14.08
CA ARG A 33 -10.81 -1.62 14.24
C ARG A 33 -10.87 -0.11 14.38
N GLY A 34 -9.96 0.48 15.15
CA GLY A 34 -9.95 1.93 15.32
C GLY A 34 -9.66 2.65 14.02
N LEU A 35 -8.73 2.13 13.24
CA LEU A 35 -8.43 2.73 11.95
C LEU A 35 -9.60 2.56 10.99
N ALA A 36 -10.25 1.40 11.02
CA ALA A 36 -11.42 1.16 10.18
C ALA A 36 -12.52 2.16 10.51
N GLU A 37 -12.76 2.41 11.78
CA GLU A 37 -13.78 3.38 12.17
C GLU A 37 -13.42 4.79 11.73
N ALA A 38 -12.15 5.15 11.89
CA ALA A 38 -11.71 6.50 11.53
C ALA A 38 -11.74 6.76 10.04
N THR A 39 -11.59 5.72 9.23
CA THR A 39 -11.52 5.85 7.77
C THR A 39 -12.80 5.43 7.07
N ASN A 40 -13.70 4.78 7.79
CA ASN A 40 -14.90 4.18 7.20
C ASN A 40 -14.56 3.12 6.16
N ILE A 41 -13.43 2.44 6.38
CA ILE A 41 -13.00 1.32 5.55
C ILE A 41 -13.22 0.04 6.35
N ALA A 42 -13.67 -1.02 5.67
CA ALA A 42 -13.94 -2.27 6.35
C ALA A 42 -12.68 -2.83 7.00
N PRO A 43 -12.76 -3.32 8.25
CA PRO A 43 -11.58 -3.89 8.91
C PRO A 43 -10.97 -5.05 8.12
N SER A 44 -11.79 -5.86 7.48
CA SER A 44 -11.29 -6.99 6.70
C SER A 44 -10.45 -6.53 5.52
N SER A 45 -10.77 -5.38 4.94
CA SER A 45 -9.98 -4.83 3.84
C SER A 45 -8.60 -4.43 4.36
N ILE A 46 -8.56 -3.74 5.48
CA ILE A 46 -7.27 -3.31 6.04
C ILE A 46 -6.41 -4.53 6.36
N THR A 47 -7.01 -5.56 6.95
CA THR A 47 -6.29 -6.78 7.28
C THR A 47 -5.73 -7.45 6.03
N LYS A 48 -6.50 -7.50 4.94
CA LYS A 48 -6.02 -8.10 3.71
C LYS A 48 -4.83 -7.35 3.15
N TRP A 49 -4.87 -6.02 3.20
CA TRP A 49 -3.75 -5.22 2.70
C TRP A 49 -2.51 -5.43 3.56
N GLU A 50 -2.67 -5.47 4.88
CA GLU A 50 -1.54 -5.66 5.78
C GLU A 50 -0.92 -7.04 5.63
N ASN A 51 -1.73 -8.02 5.25
CA ASN A 51 -1.23 -9.39 5.06
C ASN A 51 -0.74 -9.65 3.63
N GLY A 52 -0.78 -8.64 2.78
CA GLY A 52 -0.24 -8.79 1.43
C GLY A 52 -1.13 -9.50 0.45
N HIS A 53 -2.42 -9.66 0.75
CA HIS A 53 -3.33 -10.35 -0.15
C HIS A 53 -3.68 -9.50 -1.37
N ASN A 54 -3.77 -8.19 -1.19
CA ASN A 54 -3.97 -7.26 -2.29
C ASN A 54 -3.56 -5.87 -1.82
N LEU A 55 -3.67 -4.91 -2.71
CA LEU A 55 -3.28 -3.54 -2.40
C LEU A 55 -4.53 -2.67 -2.29
N PRO A 56 -4.50 -1.64 -1.42
CA PRO A 56 -5.57 -0.67 -1.42
C PRO A 56 -5.54 0.13 -2.72
N ASP A 57 -6.71 0.61 -3.14
CA ASP A 57 -6.74 1.52 -4.28
C ASP A 57 -6.24 2.90 -3.84
N LEU A 58 -6.03 3.76 -4.83
CA LEU A 58 -5.44 5.06 -4.55
C LEU A 58 -6.30 5.93 -3.64
N ILE A 59 -7.62 5.80 -3.76
CA ILE A 59 -8.51 6.57 -2.90
C ILE A 59 -8.34 6.13 -1.46
N CYS A 60 -8.30 4.83 -1.22
CA CYS A 60 -8.12 4.31 0.13
C CYS A 60 -6.75 4.67 0.69
N VAL A 61 -5.71 4.63 -0.14
CA VAL A 61 -4.38 5.06 0.30
C VAL A 61 -4.43 6.51 0.76
N GLY A 62 -5.12 7.37 0.01
CA GLY A 62 -5.25 8.77 0.38
C GLY A 62 -5.97 8.96 1.70
N ILE A 63 -7.06 8.24 1.90
CA ILE A 63 -7.84 8.34 3.13
C ILE A 63 -7.01 7.85 4.33
N LEU A 64 -6.33 6.72 4.16
CA LEU A 64 -5.49 6.20 5.23
C LEU A 64 -4.39 7.17 5.59
N ALA A 65 -3.74 7.74 4.58
CA ALA A 65 -2.65 8.68 4.81
C ALA A 65 -3.15 9.92 5.56
N GLN A 66 -4.33 10.39 5.18
CA GLN A 66 -4.90 11.57 5.83
C GLN A 66 -5.19 11.31 7.31
N VAL A 67 -5.80 10.18 7.62
CA VAL A 67 -6.13 9.84 8.99
C VAL A 67 -4.86 9.58 9.81
N LEU A 68 -3.90 8.88 9.21
CA LEU A 68 -2.65 8.57 9.89
C LEU A 68 -1.68 9.75 9.91
N LYS A 69 -2.01 10.82 9.19
CA LYS A 69 -1.20 12.05 9.13
C LYS A 69 0.19 11.79 8.60
N VAL A 70 0.25 11.04 7.51
CA VAL A 70 1.49 10.74 6.80
C VAL A 70 1.24 10.97 5.31
N SER A 71 2.33 10.93 4.55
CA SER A 71 2.21 10.98 3.09
C SER A 71 1.69 9.64 2.57
N PRO A 72 0.91 9.63 1.50
CA PRO A 72 0.50 8.37 0.88
C PRO A 72 1.69 7.46 0.57
N TRP A 73 2.82 8.05 0.22
CA TRP A 73 4.01 7.28 -0.11
C TRP A 73 4.61 6.57 1.10
N ASP A 74 4.27 7.04 2.31
CA ASP A 74 4.73 6.37 3.52
C ASP A 74 4.03 5.03 3.75
N LEU A 75 2.94 4.79 3.03
CA LEU A 75 2.16 3.56 3.18
C LEU A 75 2.52 2.52 2.12
N LEU A 76 3.35 2.87 1.17
CA LEU A 76 3.69 1.99 0.06
C LEU A 76 5.20 1.87 -0.05
N GLU A 77 5.63 0.69 -0.44
CA GLU A 77 7.04 0.45 -0.67
C GLU A 77 7.21 -0.19 -2.04
N TYR A 78 8.13 0.33 -2.82
CA TYR A 78 8.41 -0.21 -4.14
C TYR A 78 9.78 -0.86 -4.15
N ASN A 79 9.83 -2.10 -4.57
CA ASN A 79 11.07 -2.84 -4.66
C ASN A 79 11.31 -3.25 -6.11
N SER A 80 12.35 -2.71 -6.71
CA SER A 80 12.74 -3.09 -8.05
C SER A 80 13.43 -4.45 -8.03
N ILE A 81 13.15 -5.23 -9.06
CA ILE A 81 13.87 -6.50 -9.23
C ILE A 81 15.23 -6.18 -9.82
N PRO A 82 16.32 -6.61 -9.17
CA PRO A 82 17.65 -6.32 -9.70
C PRO A 82 17.82 -6.89 -11.10
N LYS A 83 18.39 -6.06 -11.95
CA LYS A 83 18.53 -6.45 -13.32
C LYS A 83 19.59 -7.51 -13.52
N SER A 84 20.62 -7.45 -12.73
CA SER A 84 21.75 -8.33 -12.90
C SER A 84 21.59 -9.67 -12.20
N ALA A 85 20.46 -9.90 -11.63
CA ALA A 85 20.26 -11.12 -10.87
C ALA A 85 20.56 -12.36 -11.66
#